data_24adadf0f5f9aabc7973644f6e88889a
#
_entry.id   24adadf0f5f9aabc7973644f6e88889a
#
_cell.length_a   1.000
_cell.length_b   1.000
_cell.length_c   1.000
_cell.angle_alpha   90.00
_cell.angle_beta   90.00
_cell.angle_gamma   90.00
#
_symmetry.space_group_name_H-M   'P 1'
#
loop_
_entity.id
_entity.type
_entity.pdbx_description
1 polymer ?
#
loop_
_entity_poly.entity_id
_entity_poly.type
_entity_poly.pdbx_seq_one_letter_code
_entity_poly.pdbx_strand_id
1 'polypeptide(L)'
;IEKHKVELILLNIGLAVHHADWNYKNVNSPFARIYLITEGTAKLHLPECTFQLKPGHLYLVPPFTRHSYECNAFFSLYYIHIYEDPSPNRRVLEDYILPVELKATHMDQLLIKQRAQINPEREVKQ
;
A
#
# COMPACT_ATOMS: atom_id res chain seq x y z
N ILE A 1 32.55 -5.09 4.78
CA ILE A 1 31.28 -5.48 4.36
C ILE A 1 30.57 -4.40 3.69
N GLU A 2 29.97 -4.72 2.55
CA GLU A 2 29.38 -3.77 1.88
C GLU A 2 27.99 -3.63 2.22
N LYS A 3 27.51 -2.50 2.43
CA LYS A 3 26.17 -2.27 2.72
C LYS A 3 25.46 -1.89 1.49
N HIS A 4 24.42 -2.59 1.22
CA HIS A 4 23.58 -2.22 0.11
C HIS A 4 22.79 -1.01 0.47
N LYS A 5 22.88 -0.02 -0.33
CA LYS A 5 22.13 1.17 -0.12
C LYS A 5 20.84 1.02 -0.86
N VAL A 6 19.75 1.00 -0.16
CA VAL A 6 18.44 0.90 -0.76
C VAL A 6 17.87 2.29 -0.89
N GLU A 7 17.43 2.63 -2.09
CA GLU A 7 16.81 3.92 -2.29
C GLU A 7 15.36 3.73 -2.62
N LEU A 8 14.52 4.24 -1.77
CA LEU A 8 13.08 4.18 -1.95
C LEU A 8 12.58 5.57 -2.28
N ILE A 9 11.78 5.64 -3.32
CA ILE A 9 11.26 6.92 -3.78
C ILE A 9 9.77 6.94 -3.50
N LEU A 10 9.34 7.90 -2.70
CA LEU A 10 7.93 8.05 -2.38
C LEU A 10 7.26 8.74 -3.56
N LEU A 11 6.35 8.05 -4.21
CA LEU A 11 5.64 8.61 -5.33
C LEU A 11 4.41 9.37 -4.91
N ASN A 12 3.61 8.79 -4.06
CA ASN A 12 2.38 9.38 -3.62
C ASN A 12 2.05 8.98 -2.22
N ILE A 13 1.35 9.85 -1.51
CA ILE A 13 0.79 9.51 -0.21
C ILE A 13 -0.48 10.35 -0.07
N GLY A 14 -1.55 9.76 0.37
CA GLY A 14 -2.80 10.50 0.53
C GLY A 14 -3.88 9.67 1.19
N LEU A 15 -5.03 10.30 1.34
CA LEU A 15 -6.21 9.66 1.92
C LEU A 15 -7.20 9.43 0.79
N ALA A 16 -7.72 8.24 0.69
CA ALA A 16 -8.74 7.90 -0.29
C ALA A 16 -10.00 7.45 0.42
N VAL A 17 -11.15 7.86 -0.08
CA VAL A 17 -12.44 7.47 0.46
C VAL A 17 -13.26 6.89 -0.68
N HIS A 18 -13.76 5.69 -0.47
CA HIS A 18 -14.52 4.98 -1.49
C HIS A 18 -15.91 4.61 -0.99
N HIS A 19 -16.87 4.61 -1.90
CA HIS A 19 -18.25 4.27 -1.56
C HIS A 19 -18.70 3.14 -2.47
N ALA A 20 -18.23 1.95 -2.17
CA ALA A 20 -18.57 0.75 -2.92
C ALA A 20 -18.07 0.80 -4.38
N ASP A 21 -17.04 1.59 -4.63
CA ASP A 21 -16.52 1.77 -5.98
C ASP A 21 -15.09 1.31 -6.16
N TRP A 22 -14.52 0.64 -5.19
CA TRP A 22 -13.11 0.25 -5.25
C TRP A 22 -13.02 -1.21 -5.68
N ASN A 23 -13.38 -1.42 -6.93
CA ASN A 23 -13.41 -2.77 -7.48
C ASN A 23 -12.58 -2.80 -8.76
N TYR A 24 -11.29 -3.09 -8.61
CA TYR A 24 -10.38 -3.14 -9.74
C TYR A 24 -9.82 -4.53 -9.87
N LYS A 25 -9.65 -4.99 -11.09
CA LYS A 25 -9.16 -6.33 -11.35
C LYS A 25 -7.84 -6.30 -12.07
N ASN A 26 -7.01 -7.27 -11.75
CA ASN A 26 -5.73 -7.46 -12.43
C ASN A 26 -4.83 -6.23 -12.43
N VAL A 27 -4.75 -5.58 -11.29
CA VAL A 27 -3.89 -4.42 -11.13
C VAL A 27 -2.45 -4.90 -11.03
N ASN A 28 -1.54 -4.23 -11.69
CA ASN A 28 -0.14 -4.55 -11.64
C ASN A 28 0.63 -3.26 -11.84
N SER A 29 1.60 -2.99 -11.00
CA SER A 29 2.34 -1.74 -11.06
C SER A 29 3.80 -1.95 -10.76
N PRO A 30 4.67 -1.07 -11.25
CA PRO A 30 6.09 -1.18 -10.95
C PRO A 30 6.46 -0.61 -9.60
N PHE A 31 5.49 -0.17 -8.82
CA PHE A 31 5.78 0.36 -7.49
C PHE A 31 5.02 -0.45 -6.44
N ALA A 32 5.50 -0.35 -5.21
CA ALA A 32 4.84 -1.01 -4.09
C ALA A 32 3.71 -0.15 -3.59
N ARG A 33 2.69 -0.78 -3.05
CA ARG A 33 1.55 -0.08 -2.47
C ARG A 33 1.45 -0.46 -1.01
N ILE A 34 1.33 0.53 -0.16
CA ILE A 34 1.13 0.32 1.27
C ILE A 34 -0.16 1.00 1.64
N TYR A 35 -1.02 0.29 2.34
CA TYR A 35 -2.31 0.81 2.74
C TYR A 35 -2.48 0.76 4.25
N LEU A 36 -2.93 1.86 4.83
CA LEU A 36 -3.34 1.90 6.23
C LEU A 36 -4.85 2.11 6.21
N ILE A 37 -5.59 1.12 6.68
CA ILE A 37 -7.03 1.18 6.64
C ILE A 37 -7.54 1.97 7.83
N THR A 38 -8.43 2.92 7.59
CA THR A 38 -8.98 3.75 8.66
C THR A 38 -10.42 3.36 8.99
N GLU A 39 -11.25 3.10 7.98
CA GLU A 39 -12.63 2.71 8.23
C GLU A 39 -13.14 1.76 7.19
N GLY A 40 -14.04 0.90 7.59
CA GLY A 40 -14.67 -0.04 6.67
C GLY A 40 -13.80 -1.24 6.37
N THR A 41 -14.23 -2.07 5.44
CA THR A 41 -13.48 -3.24 5.05
C THR A 41 -13.57 -3.43 3.54
N ALA A 42 -12.58 -4.10 3.00
CA ALA A 42 -12.55 -4.45 1.60
C ALA A 42 -11.74 -5.71 1.46
N LYS A 43 -11.67 -6.29 0.28
CA LYS A 43 -10.88 -7.48 0.06
C LYS A 43 -9.76 -7.21 -0.91
N LEU A 44 -8.62 -7.78 -0.61
CA LEU A 44 -7.45 -7.72 -1.50
C LEU A 44 -7.17 -9.14 -1.93
N HIS A 45 -7.33 -9.40 -3.23
CA HIS A 45 -7.11 -10.73 -3.79
C HIS A 45 -5.73 -10.80 -4.42
N LEU A 46 -4.89 -11.63 -3.87
CA LEU A 46 -3.57 -11.94 -4.44
C LEU A 46 -3.64 -13.31 -5.11
N PRO A 47 -2.65 -13.65 -5.90
CA PRO A 47 -2.72 -14.93 -6.61
C PRO A 47 -2.95 -16.14 -5.73
N GLU A 48 -2.38 -16.12 -4.54
CA GLU A 48 -2.50 -17.27 -3.67
C GLU A 48 -3.36 -17.11 -2.46
N CYS A 49 -3.87 -15.97 -2.18
CA CYS A 49 -4.67 -15.75 -0.97
C CYS A 49 -5.46 -14.47 -1.06
N THR A 50 -6.43 -14.33 -0.18
CA THR A 50 -7.26 -13.14 -0.08
C THR A 50 -7.15 -12.58 1.32
N PHE A 51 -6.95 -11.28 1.42
CA PHE A 51 -6.91 -10.61 2.70
C PHE A 51 -8.13 -9.74 2.86
N GLN A 52 -8.68 -9.73 4.06
CA GLN A 52 -9.72 -8.78 4.38
C GLN A 52 -9.03 -7.57 4.98
N LEU A 53 -9.15 -6.44 4.34
CA LEU A 53 -8.49 -5.21 4.80
C LEU A 53 -9.28 -4.66 5.99
N LYS A 54 -8.59 -4.51 7.11
CA LYS A 54 -9.23 -4.11 8.36
C LYS A 54 -8.66 -2.82 8.91
N PRO A 55 -9.47 -2.02 9.60
CA PRO A 55 -8.96 -0.79 10.19
C PRO A 55 -7.81 -1.04 11.16
N GLY A 56 -6.85 -0.16 11.14
CA GLY A 56 -5.69 -0.27 12.04
C GLY A 56 -4.61 -1.21 11.56
N HIS A 57 -4.75 -1.77 10.37
CA HIS A 57 -3.74 -2.67 9.82
C HIS A 57 -3.09 -2.06 8.60
N LEU A 58 -1.85 -2.45 8.37
CA LEU A 58 -1.09 -2.04 7.21
C LEU A 58 -0.99 -3.23 6.26
N TYR A 59 -1.12 -2.96 4.99
CA TYR A 59 -1.05 -4.01 3.98
C TYR A 59 -0.05 -3.59 2.91
N LEU A 60 0.82 -4.52 2.52
CA LEU A 60 1.83 -4.26 1.51
C LEU A 60 1.56 -5.09 0.27
N VAL A 61 1.49 -4.44 -0.87
CA VAL A 61 1.44 -5.14 -2.15
C VAL A 61 2.76 -4.83 -2.85
N PRO A 62 3.62 -5.82 -3.02
CA PRO A 62 4.92 -5.59 -3.65
C PRO A 62 4.77 -5.19 -5.12
N PRO A 63 5.82 -4.62 -5.71
CA PRO A 63 5.75 -4.25 -7.12
C PRO A 63 5.61 -5.50 -7.99
N PHE A 64 5.05 -5.33 -9.14
CA PHE A 64 4.88 -6.40 -10.14
C PHE A 64 4.10 -7.60 -9.61
N THR A 65 3.18 -7.34 -8.69
CA THR A 65 2.34 -8.40 -8.13
C THR A 65 0.91 -8.16 -8.59
N ARG A 66 0.35 -9.11 -9.32
CA ARG A 66 -1.01 -8.97 -9.81
C ARG A 66 -1.98 -9.11 -8.65
N HIS A 67 -2.92 -8.22 -8.55
CA HIS A 67 -3.88 -8.25 -7.47
C HIS A 67 -5.17 -7.60 -7.89
N SER A 68 -6.22 -7.83 -7.11
CA SER A 68 -7.53 -7.26 -7.38
C SER A 68 -8.14 -6.77 -6.08
N TYR A 69 -9.02 -5.79 -6.18
CA TYR A 69 -9.70 -5.24 -5.03
C TYR A 69 -11.20 -5.44 -5.16
N GLU A 70 -11.82 -5.66 -4.03
CA GLU A 70 -13.27 -5.80 -3.99
C GLU A 70 -13.79 -5.04 -2.79
N CYS A 71 -14.67 -4.09 -3.01
CA CYS A 71 -15.21 -3.25 -1.96
C CYS A 71 -16.67 -2.95 -2.24
N ASN A 72 -17.55 -3.42 -1.37
CA ASN A 72 -18.98 -3.28 -1.57
C ASN A 72 -19.65 -2.29 -0.64
N ALA A 73 -18.88 -1.49 0.06
CA ALA A 73 -19.43 -0.56 1.04
C ALA A 73 -18.46 0.60 1.23
N PHE A 74 -18.71 1.43 2.22
CA PHE A 74 -17.84 2.55 2.52
C PHE A 74 -16.47 2.03 2.98
N PHE A 75 -15.42 2.65 2.51
CA PHE A 75 -14.07 2.21 2.80
C PHE A 75 -13.13 3.41 2.70
N SER A 76 -12.28 3.56 3.70
CA SER A 76 -11.36 4.68 3.75
C SER A 76 -9.99 4.20 4.15
N LEU A 77 -8.96 4.75 3.53
CA LEU A 77 -7.59 4.31 3.76
C LEU A 77 -6.61 5.41 3.41
N TYR A 78 -5.43 5.34 4.01
CA TYR A 78 -4.29 6.12 3.53
C TYR A 78 -3.49 5.20 2.61
N TYR A 79 -3.09 5.72 1.45
CA TYR A 79 -2.28 4.94 0.52
C TYR A 79 -0.90 5.55 0.41
N ILE A 80 0.09 4.71 0.20
CA ILE A 80 1.46 5.13 -0.01
C ILE A 80 1.98 4.32 -1.18
N HIS A 81 2.49 5.00 -2.20
CA HIS A 81 3.08 4.34 -3.35
C HIS A 81 4.57 4.61 -3.32
N ILE A 82 5.37 3.54 -3.33
CA ILE A 82 6.80 3.64 -3.21
C ILE A 82 7.47 2.92 -4.36
N TYR A 83 8.40 3.60 -5.00
CA TYR A 83 9.17 3.01 -6.08
C TYR A 83 10.57 2.74 -5.56
N GLU A 84 11.09 1.55 -5.83
CA GLU A 84 12.40 1.20 -5.40
C GLU A 84 13.35 1.36 -6.58
N ASP A 85 14.39 2.13 -6.40
CA ASP A 85 15.36 2.38 -7.44
C ASP A 85 16.01 1.05 -7.82
N PRO A 86 15.95 0.66 -9.06
CA PRO A 86 16.48 -0.63 -9.49
C PRO A 86 18.00 -0.70 -9.48
N SER A 87 18.66 0.42 -9.37
CA SER A 87 20.09 0.43 -9.28
C SER A 87 20.47 0.48 -7.82
N PRO A 88 21.23 -0.45 -7.32
CA PRO A 88 22.19 -1.31 -7.96
C PRO A 88 21.73 -2.73 -8.20
N ASN A 89 20.70 -2.93 -8.82
CA ASN A 89 20.31 -4.24 -9.23
C ASN A 89 19.69 -5.10 -8.18
N ARG A 90 19.38 -4.58 -7.03
CA ARG A 90 18.79 -5.39 -6.02
C ARG A 90 17.58 -4.72 -5.52
N ARG A 91 16.46 -5.35 -5.59
CA ARG A 91 15.21 -4.77 -5.14
C ARG A 91 14.76 -5.42 -3.86
N VAL A 92 14.86 -4.68 -2.76
CA VAL A 92 14.50 -5.19 -1.45
C VAL A 92 13.05 -5.65 -1.43
N LEU A 93 12.16 -4.88 -2.05
CA LEU A 93 10.74 -5.21 -2.01
C LEU A 93 10.39 -6.42 -2.85
N GLU A 94 11.30 -6.87 -3.71
CA GLU A 94 11.07 -8.05 -4.49
C GLU A 94 11.84 -9.23 -3.95
N ASP A 95 13.05 -8.98 -3.48
CA ASP A 95 13.93 -10.04 -3.04
C ASP A 95 13.63 -10.61 -1.66
N TYR A 96 13.07 -9.82 -0.79
CA TYR A 96 12.79 -10.30 0.55
C TYR A 96 11.33 -10.63 0.71
N ILE A 97 11.06 -11.64 1.50
CA ILE A 97 9.69 -11.99 1.79
C ILE A 97 9.23 -11.09 2.90
N LEU A 98 8.29 -10.22 2.58
CA LEU A 98 7.74 -9.29 3.54
C LEU A 98 6.31 -9.67 3.86
N PRO A 99 5.87 -9.48 5.09
CA PRO A 99 4.49 -9.80 5.41
C PRO A 99 3.55 -8.85 4.69
N VAL A 100 2.47 -9.39 4.17
CA VAL A 100 1.49 -8.56 3.48
C VAL A 100 0.67 -7.78 4.49
N GLU A 101 0.41 -8.36 5.64
CA GLU A 101 -0.43 -7.71 6.64
C GLU A 101 0.31 -7.52 7.95
N LEU A 102 0.24 -6.32 8.52
CA LEU A 102 0.82 -6.01 9.82
C LEU A 102 -0.16 -5.13 10.57
N LYS A 103 -0.21 -5.30 11.89
CA LYS A 103 -1.02 -4.42 12.69
C LYS A 103 -0.25 -3.13 12.88
N ALA A 104 -0.85 -2.01 12.56
CA ALA A 104 -0.18 -0.72 12.66
C ALA A 104 -0.15 -0.26 14.11
N THR A 105 0.99 0.25 14.56
CA THR A 105 1.07 0.81 15.90
C THR A 105 0.45 2.20 15.88
N HIS A 106 0.20 2.74 17.06
CA HIS A 106 -0.35 4.08 17.18
C HIS A 106 0.61 5.09 16.53
N MET A 107 1.90 4.90 16.71
CA MET A 107 2.89 5.79 16.12
C MET A 107 2.87 5.71 14.59
N ASP A 108 2.75 4.50 14.05
CA ASP A 108 2.67 4.32 12.60
C ASP A 108 1.50 5.11 12.04
N GLN A 109 0.36 5.04 12.70
CA GLN A 109 -0.84 5.72 12.23
C GLN A 109 -0.69 7.22 12.28
N LEU A 110 -0.08 7.73 13.33
CA LEU A 110 0.12 9.16 13.46
C LEU A 110 1.09 9.69 12.40
N LEU A 111 2.17 8.97 12.15
CA LEU A 111 3.15 9.40 11.16
C LEU A 111 2.56 9.43 9.75
N ILE A 112 1.77 8.43 9.40
CA ILE A 112 1.17 8.38 8.09
C ILE A 112 0.15 9.51 7.93
N LYS A 113 -0.68 9.74 8.93
CA LYS A 113 -1.65 10.80 8.86
C LYS A 113 -0.99 12.17 8.72
N GLN A 114 0.08 12.38 9.47
CA GLN A 114 0.78 13.64 9.42
C GLN A 114 1.41 13.86 8.06
N ARG A 115 1.99 12.82 7.49
CA ARG A 115 2.62 12.96 6.21
C ARG A 115 1.62 13.23 5.10
N ALA A 116 0.46 12.58 5.17
CA ALA A 116 -0.59 12.79 4.18
C ALA A 116 -1.12 14.23 4.24
N GLN A 117 -1.13 14.83 5.42
CA GLN A 117 -1.58 16.21 5.55
C GLN A 117 -0.58 17.19 4.98
N ILE A 118 0.71 16.88 5.09
CA ILE A 118 1.72 17.76 4.55
C ILE A 118 1.67 17.74 3.01
N ASN A 119 1.33 16.61 2.44
CA ASN A 119 1.21 16.50 0.99
C ASN A 119 -0.22 16.26 0.63
N PRO A 120 -1.02 17.26 0.68
CA PRO A 120 -2.45 17.11 0.46
C PRO A 120 -2.78 16.84 -0.97
N GLU A 121 -2.18 16.10 -1.67
CA GLU A 121 -2.27 16.02 -2.88
C GLU A 121 -3.22 15.49 -3.48
N ARG A 122 -3.35 14.85 -4.00
CA ARG A 122 -4.06 14.48 -4.91
C ARG A 122 -4.51 13.19 -4.63
N GLU A 123 -5.69 12.90 -4.82
CA GLU A 123 -6.24 11.71 -4.78
C GLU A 123 -5.92 10.93 -5.95
N VAL A 124 -5.46 9.75 -5.80
CA VAL A 124 -5.15 8.85 -6.87
C VAL A 124 -6.17 7.74 -6.85
N LYS A 125 -6.81 7.48 -7.97
CA LYS A 125 -7.78 6.41 -8.02
C LYS A 125 -7.08 5.08 -8.14
N GLN A 126 -7.43 4.17 -7.30
CA GLN A 126 -6.80 2.88 -7.26
C GLN A 126 -7.65 1.84 -7.92
#